data_9d29903718917861b26e24145d7ec97f
#
_entry.id   9d29903718917861b26e24145d7ec97f
#
_cell.length_a   1.000
_cell.length_b   1.000
_cell.length_c   1.000
_cell.angle_alpha   90.00
_cell.angle_beta   90.00
_cell.angle_gamma   90.00
#
_symmetry.space_group_name_H-M   'P 1'
#
loop_
_entity.id
_entity.type
_entity.pdbx_description
1 polymer ?
#
loop_
_entity_poly.entity_id
_entity_poly.type
_entity_poly.pdbx_seq_one_letter_code
_entity_poly.pdbx_strand_id
1 'polypeptide(L)'
;MKQFNFIMSCLAIILGSVIAGFSVACILLPNDAIDYGTAGIAIIISKLTGFNLSLCVACTMLPFLIAGFLMLGLKFEIKAILGVLGYTLSLAAFENFNVELNTEHFLAVAFGGALLGIGLSIILKFGGCIDGSEIFANILVNKVEEKTGRNVSMTGILIAFNALVYISAFFVINKDSAMLGLLVYIVANVIIDHFTDRFEAIKKVTIITQTPEPIVASIKHEFNKTCTLIDSYGAIAGENKTLICYITYFELQKMREVIKKMDTKAFITVSTVDEIIK
;
A
#
# COMPACT_ATOMS: atom_id res chain seq x y z
N MET A 1 -23.77 -0.83 -5.89
CA MET A 1 -22.39 -1.38 -5.95
C MET A 1 -21.31 -0.37 -5.61
N LYS A 2 -21.23 0.85 -6.21
CA LYS A 2 -20.16 1.84 -5.90
C LYS A 2 -20.15 2.32 -4.43
N GLN A 3 -21.30 2.50 -3.78
CA GLN A 3 -21.38 2.91 -2.37
C GLN A 3 -20.97 1.78 -1.41
N PHE A 4 -21.30 0.54 -1.71
CA PHE A 4 -20.92 -0.62 -0.90
C PHE A 4 -19.38 -0.80 -0.91
N ASN A 5 -18.75 -0.60 -2.06
CA ASN A 5 -17.29 -0.64 -2.17
C ASN A 5 -16.60 0.50 -1.39
N PHE A 6 -17.24 1.67 -1.29
CA PHE A 6 -16.70 2.79 -0.51
C PHE A 6 -16.77 2.53 1.00
N ILE A 7 -17.90 2.05 1.50
CA ILE A 7 -18.08 1.70 2.94
C ILE A 7 -17.09 0.60 3.33
N MET A 8 -16.95 -0.43 2.50
CA MET A 8 -15.98 -1.51 2.71
C MET A 8 -14.53 -1.00 2.76
N SER A 9 -14.18 -0.04 1.89
CA SER A 9 -12.87 0.61 1.92
C SER A 9 -12.65 1.39 3.21
N CYS A 10 -13.64 2.13 3.69
CA CYS A 10 -13.54 2.88 4.94
C CYS A 10 -13.35 1.95 6.15
N LEU A 11 -14.11 0.86 6.22
CA LEU A 11 -13.96 -0.14 7.29
C LEU A 11 -12.58 -0.81 7.28
N ALA A 12 -12.07 -1.14 6.10
CA ALA A 12 -10.74 -1.72 5.95
C ALA A 12 -9.64 -0.74 6.37
N ILE A 13 -9.76 0.54 6.00
CA ILE A 13 -8.82 1.58 6.42
C ILE A 13 -8.81 1.73 7.95
N ILE A 14 -9.97 1.76 8.59
CA ILE A 14 -10.07 1.81 10.05
C ILE A 14 -9.41 0.58 10.69
N LEU A 15 -9.68 -0.61 10.16
CA LEU A 15 -9.06 -1.85 10.67
C LEU A 15 -7.54 -1.81 10.53
N GLY A 16 -7.03 -1.42 9.37
CA GLY A 16 -5.59 -1.25 9.15
C GLY A 16 -4.97 -0.22 10.09
N SER A 17 -5.66 0.90 10.33
CA SER A 17 -5.22 1.95 11.25
C SER A 17 -5.14 1.46 12.70
N VAL A 18 -6.10 0.63 13.14
CA VAL A 18 -6.08 0.03 14.48
C VAL A 18 -4.92 -0.96 14.62
N ILE A 19 -4.67 -1.79 13.60
CA ILE A 19 -3.54 -2.72 13.61
C ILE A 19 -2.21 -1.97 13.67
N ALA A 20 -2.04 -0.92 12.85
CA ALA A 20 -0.84 -0.09 12.83
C ALA A 20 -0.64 0.62 14.18
N GLY A 21 -1.69 1.24 14.73
CA GLY A 21 -1.64 1.91 16.03
C GLY A 21 -1.32 0.97 17.18
N PHE A 22 -1.89 -0.24 17.18
CA PHE A 22 -1.54 -1.29 18.15
C PHE A 22 -0.06 -1.67 18.05
N SER A 23 0.44 -1.90 16.84
CA SER A 23 1.85 -2.24 16.63
C SER A 23 2.78 -1.17 17.22
N VAL A 24 2.52 0.10 16.90
CA VAL A 24 3.38 1.20 17.35
C VAL A 24 3.26 1.42 18.85
N ALA A 25 2.06 1.57 19.39
CA ALA A 25 1.86 1.89 20.81
C ALA A 25 2.22 0.75 21.75
N CYS A 26 1.87 -0.50 21.38
CA CYS A 26 1.99 -1.63 22.31
C CYS A 26 3.27 -2.46 22.12
N ILE A 27 3.90 -2.41 20.94
CA ILE A 27 5.07 -3.24 20.64
C ILE A 27 6.31 -2.38 20.37
N LEU A 28 6.25 -1.45 19.41
CA LEU A 28 7.45 -0.75 18.97
C LEU A 28 7.95 0.25 20.02
N LEU A 29 7.09 1.14 20.50
CA LEU A 29 7.47 2.18 21.47
C LEU A 29 7.97 1.66 22.80
N PRO A 30 7.33 0.65 23.43
CA PRO A 30 7.83 0.10 24.70
C PRO A 30 9.21 -0.55 24.57
N ASN A 31 9.59 -0.95 23.35
CA ASN A 31 10.88 -1.57 23.05
C ASN A 31 11.86 -0.61 22.34
N ASP A 32 11.69 0.70 22.54
CA ASP A 32 12.54 1.77 22.02
C ASP A 32 12.69 1.84 20.47
N ALA A 33 11.87 1.12 19.73
CA ALA A 33 11.87 1.18 18.29
C ALA A 33 11.07 2.39 17.79
N ILE A 34 11.63 3.13 16.83
CA ILE A 34 11.02 4.32 16.25
C ILE A 34 10.28 3.91 14.97
N ASP A 35 9.11 4.50 14.74
CA ASP A 35 8.39 4.41 13.47
C ASP A 35 9.09 5.26 12.40
N TYR A 36 8.65 5.16 11.16
CA TYR A 36 9.19 5.91 10.02
C TYR A 36 8.27 7.06 9.59
N GLY A 37 8.74 7.83 8.61
CA GLY A 37 7.96 8.93 8.04
C GLY A 37 7.67 10.06 9.03
N THR A 38 6.50 10.63 8.92
CA THR A 38 6.05 11.72 9.80
C THR A 38 5.70 11.21 11.20
N ALA A 39 5.32 9.96 11.36
CA ALA A 39 5.14 9.32 12.66
C ALA A 39 6.48 9.24 13.41
N GLY A 40 7.58 8.93 12.72
CA GLY A 40 8.93 9.01 13.30
C GLY A 40 9.29 10.41 13.80
N ILE A 41 8.95 11.46 13.04
CA ILE A 41 9.10 12.85 13.49
C ILE A 41 8.28 13.12 14.75
N ALA A 42 7.02 12.63 14.78
CA ALA A 42 6.15 12.79 15.95
C ALA A 42 6.71 12.11 17.19
N ILE A 43 7.32 10.92 17.06
CA ILE A 43 8.00 10.22 18.17
C ILE A 43 9.19 11.05 18.68
N ILE A 44 10.01 11.61 17.80
CA ILE A 44 11.12 12.48 18.17
C ILE A 44 10.61 13.69 18.98
N ILE A 45 9.56 14.34 18.50
CA ILE A 45 8.94 15.51 19.17
C ILE A 45 8.36 15.08 20.53
N SER A 46 7.62 13.97 20.59
CA SER A 46 7.06 13.44 21.84
C SER A 46 8.12 13.16 22.88
N LYS A 47 9.22 12.50 22.51
CA LYS A 47 10.35 12.21 23.41
C LYS A 47 11.08 13.48 23.88
N LEU A 48 11.15 14.53 23.05
CA LEU A 48 11.78 15.81 23.42
C LEU A 48 10.89 16.68 24.31
N THR A 49 9.59 16.70 24.06
CA THR A 49 8.66 17.63 24.71
C THR A 49 7.89 17.01 25.88
N GLY A 50 7.80 15.67 25.93
CA GLY A 50 6.97 14.94 26.90
C GLY A 50 5.47 14.99 26.57
N PHE A 51 5.07 15.50 25.41
CA PHE A 51 3.67 15.46 24.98
C PHE A 51 3.26 14.04 24.54
N ASN A 52 1.97 13.74 24.63
CA ASN A 52 1.42 12.47 24.18
C ASN A 52 1.72 12.27 22.69
N LEU A 53 2.13 11.05 22.32
CA LEU A 53 2.48 10.73 20.94
C LEU A 53 1.32 10.97 19.98
N SER A 54 0.11 10.58 20.36
CA SER A 54 -1.10 10.79 19.56
C SER A 54 -1.32 12.25 19.18
N LEU A 55 -1.06 13.19 20.12
CA LEU A 55 -1.11 14.63 19.86
C LEU A 55 -0.02 15.07 18.88
N CYS A 56 1.21 14.60 19.09
CA CYS A 56 2.34 14.91 18.20
C CYS A 56 2.09 14.40 16.78
N VAL A 57 1.55 13.18 16.61
CA VAL A 57 1.16 12.62 15.32
C VAL A 57 0.10 13.49 14.64
N ALA A 58 -0.97 13.87 15.35
CA ALA A 58 -1.99 14.73 14.80
C ALA A 58 -1.42 16.06 14.30
N CYS A 59 -0.55 16.70 15.10
CA CYS A 59 0.07 17.98 14.74
C CYS A 59 1.04 17.87 13.57
N THR A 60 1.85 16.82 13.50
CA THR A 60 2.80 16.61 12.40
C THR A 60 2.13 16.24 11.10
N MET A 61 0.97 15.56 11.14
CA MET A 61 0.20 15.19 9.95
C MET A 61 -0.58 16.36 9.35
N LEU A 62 -1.03 17.32 10.16
CA LEU A 62 -1.87 18.43 9.73
C LEU A 62 -1.34 19.18 8.48
N PRO A 63 -0.08 19.62 8.39
CA PRO A 63 0.42 20.35 7.22
C PRO A 63 0.39 19.50 5.96
N PHE A 64 0.62 18.18 6.06
CA PHE A 64 0.57 17.29 4.92
C PHE A 64 -0.86 17.03 4.45
N LEU A 65 -1.82 16.89 5.38
CA LEU A 65 -3.25 16.78 5.04
C LEU A 65 -3.74 18.04 4.33
N ILE A 66 -3.38 19.23 4.83
CA ILE A 66 -3.75 20.49 4.17
C ILE A 66 -3.16 20.56 2.75
N ALA A 67 -1.89 20.18 2.58
CA ALA A 67 -1.25 20.15 1.28
C ALA A 67 -1.89 19.10 0.35
N GLY A 68 -2.22 17.92 0.85
CA GLY A 68 -2.93 16.85 0.12
C GLY A 68 -4.30 17.31 -0.36
N PHE A 69 -5.08 17.98 0.50
CA PHE A 69 -6.38 18.53 0.15
C PHE A 69 -6.29 19.52 -1.03
N LEU A 70 -5.29 20.38 -1.02
CA LEU A 70 -5.12 21.40 -2.07
C LEU A 70 -4.62 20.82 -3.40
N MET A 71 -3.91 19.67 -3.39
CA MET A 71 -3.14 19.20 -4.53
C MET A 71 -3.55 17.83 -5.08
N LEU A 72 -4.07 16.93 -4.25
CA LEU A 72 -4.37 15.53 -4.65
C LEU A 72 -5.88 15.25 -4.83
N GLY A 73 -6.73 16.15 -4.35
CA GLY A 73 -8.17 16.10 -4.59
C GLY A 73 -8.96 15.38 -3.49
N LEU A 74 -10.25 15.74 -3.38
CA LEU A 74 -11.18 15.38 -2.30
C LEU A 74 -11.33 13.87 -2.04
N LYS A 75 -11.30 13.03 -3.09
CA LYS A 75 -11.55 11.59 -2.92
C LYS A 75 -10.38 10.88 -2.22
N PHE A 76 -9.16 11.30 -2.50
CA PHE A 76 -7.97 10.82 -1.82
C PHE A 76 -7.97 11.31 -0.38
N GLU A 77 -8.24 12.59 -0.20
CA GLU A 77 -8.16 13.26 1.10
C GLU A 77 -9.13 12.70 2.14
N ILE A 78 -10.37 12.38 1.77
CA ILE A 78 -11.33 11.76 2.71
C ILE A 78 -10.79 10.44 3.27
N LYS A 79 -10.15 9.62 2.44
CA LYS A 79 -9.57 8.35 2.87
C LYS A 79 -8.28 8.53 3.68
N ALA A 80 -7.46 9.53 3.33
CA ALA A 80 -6.27 9.90 4.08
C ALA A 80 -6.65 10.43 5.48
N ILE A 81 -7.60 11.35 5.56
CA ILE A 81 -8.14 11.85 6.84
C ILE A 81 -8.68 10.70 7.69
N LEU A 82 -9.44 9.78 7.10
CA LEU A 82 -9.97 8.63 7.81
C LEU A 82 -8.86 7.72 8.36
N GLY A 83 -7.82 7.47 7.57
CA GLY A 83 -6.64 6.70 7.96
C GLY A 83 -5.88 7.37 9.12
N VAL A 84 -5.55 8.65 8.97
CA VAL A 84 -4.83 9.42 9.98
C VAL A 84 -5.63 9.53 11.27
N LEU A 85 -6.93 9.84 11.21
CA LEU A 85 -7.79 9.88 12.40
C LEU A 85 -7.90 8.51 13.07
N GLY A 86 -8.11 7.45 12.30
CA GLY A 86 -8.16 6.08 12.82
C GLY A 86 -6.85 5.69 13.51
N TYR A 87 -5.71 6.01 12.91
CA TYR A 87 -4.39 5.76 13.49
C TYR A 87 -4.15 6.56 14.77
N THR A 88 -4.39 7.87 14.74
CA THR A 88 -4.19 8.75 15.89
C THR A 88 -5.10 8.37 17.07
N LEU A 89 -6.38 8.06 16.80
CA LEU A 89 -7.32 7.61 17.84
C LEU A 89 -6.91 6.24 18.41
N SER A 90 -6.41 5.35 17.56
CA SER A 90 -5.88 4.05 17.98
C SER A 90 -4.67 4.21 18.90
N LEU A 91 -3.71 5.06 18.52
CA LEU A 91 -2.57 5.41 19.38
C LEU A 91 -3.04 5.96 20.73
N ALA A 92 -3.94 6.96 20.72
CA ALA A 92 -4.46 7.56 21.94
C ALA A 92 -5.16 6.53 22.85
N ALA A 93 -5.92 5.60 22.25
CA ALA A 93 -6.59 4.54 23.01
C ALA A 93 -5.57 3.61 23.67
N PHE A 94 -4.57 3.12 22.92
CA PHE A 94 -3.58 2.19 23.46
C PHE A 94 -2.61 2.85 24.43
N GLU A 95 -2.24 4.12 24.24
CA GLU A 95 -1.49 4.91 25.22
C GLU A 95 -2.23 4.99 26.57
N ASN A 96 -3.56 5.24 26.53
CA ASN A 96 -4.36 5.33 27.77
C ASN A 96 -4.55 3.98 28.49
N PHE A 97 -4.61 2.88 27.74
CA PHE A 97 -4.76 1.54 28.33
C PHE A 97 -3.45 1.00 28.90
N ASN A 98 -2.30 1.64 28.66
CA ASN A 98 -0.96 1.19 29.08
C ASN A 98 -0.69 -0.29 28.76
N VAL A 99 -1.10 -0.72 27.56
CA VAL A 99 -0.82 -2.08 27.09
C VAL A 99 0.57 -2.11 26.49
N GLU A 100 1.54 -2.60 27.24
CA GLU A 100 2.94 -2.69 26.83
C GLU A 100 3.34 -4.16 26.67
N LEU A 101 3.84 -4.52 25.50
CA LEU A 101 4.39 -5.83 25.20
C LEU A 101 5.93 -5.73 25.16
N ASN A 102 6.51 -5.72 26.36
CA ASN A 102 7.96 -5.69 26.51
C ASN A 102 8.55 -7.06 26.13
N THR A 103 9.46 -7.06 25.16
CA THR A 103 10.13 -8.25 24.65
C THR A 103 11.57 -7.90 24.23
N GLU A 104 12.32 -8.86 23.70
CA GLU A 104 13.62 -8.56 23.13
C GLU A 104 13.47 -7.61 21.92
N HIS A 105 14.33 -6.63 21.78
CA HIS A 105 14.28 -5.60 20.74
C HIS A 105 14.16 -6.19 19.32
N PHE A 106 14.85 -7.30 19.04
CA PHE A 106 14.77 -7.96 17.74
C PHE A 106 13.38 -8.56 17.47
N LEU A 107 12.77 -9.19 18.46
CA LEU A 107 11.41 -9.72 18.38
C LEU A 107 10.40 -8.59 18.23
N ALA A 108 10.56 -7.49 18.98
CA ALA A 108 9.71 -6.31 18.86
C ALA A 108 9.74 -5.75 17.43
N VAL A 109 10.92 -5.61 16.84
CA VAL A 109 11.10 -5.15 15.45
C VAL A 109 10.45 -6.12 14.45
N ALA A 110 10.67 -7.43 14.61
CA ALA A 110 10.15 -8.43 13.69
C ALA A 110 8.61 -8.47 13.72
N PHE A 111 8.01 -8.60 14.89
CA PHE A 111 6.55 -8.69 15.03
C PHE A 111 5.87 -7.33 14.89
N GLY A 112 6.43 -6.29 15.52
CA GLY A 112 5.90 -4.93 15.41
C GLY A 112 5.99 -4.42 13.98
N GLY A 113 7.16 -4.52 13.34
CA GLY A 113 7.34 -4.15 11.93
C GLY A 113 6.42 -4.93 10.98
N ALA A 114 6.24 -6.23 11.23
CA ALA A 114 5.32 -7.04 10.43
C ALA A 114 3.85 -6.59 10.60
N LEU A 115 3.39 -6.38 11.83
CA LEU A 115 2.02 -5.89 12.09
C LEU A 115 1.80 -4.49 11.52
N LEU A 116 2.77 -3.60 11.67
CA LEU A 116 2.75 -2.26 11.08
C LEU A 116 2.62 -2.37 9.55
N GLY A 117 3.45 -3.19 8.91
CA GLY A 117 3.41 -3.43 7.47
C GLY A 117 2.08 -4.03 6.99
N ILE A 118 1.46 -4.94 7.76
CA ILE A 118 0.13 -5.48 7.46
C ILE A 118 -0.92 -4.37 7.54
N GLY A 119 -0.93 -3.59 8.62
CA GLY A 119 -1.86 -2.48 8.80
C GLY A 119 -1.78 -1.47 7.65
N LEU A 120 -0.57 -1.06 7.29
CA LEU A 120 -0.30 -0.15 6.18
C LEU A 120 -0.69 -0.73 4.83
N SER A 121 -0.38 -2.01 4.58
CA SER A 121 -0.78 -2.69 3.34
C SER A 121 -2.29 -2.66 3.14
N ILE A 122 -3.06 -2.86 4.22
CA ILE A 122 -4.52 -2.78 4.17
C ILE A 122 -4.95 -1.35 3.82
N ILE A 123 -4.40 -0.33 4.48
CA ILE A 123 -4.75 1.08 4.26
C ILE A 123 -4.46 1.50 2.82
N LEU A 124 -3.24 1.24 2.35
CA LEU A 124 -2.79 1.57 0.99
C LEU A 124 -3.65 0.87 -0.08
N LYS A 125 -3.93 -0.42 0.11
CA LYS A 125 -4.76 -1.20 -0.79
C LYS A 125 -6.15 -0.60 -1.02
N PHE A 126 -6.73 0.01 0.00
CA PHE A 126 -8.03 0.66 -0.10
C PHE A 126 -7.94 2.16 -0.43
N GLY A 127 -6.74 2.63 -0.76
CA GLY A 127 -6.45 4.00 -1.21
C GLY A 127 -6.50 5.02 -0.09
N GLY A 128 -6.24 4.59 1.15
CA GLY A 128 -5.98 5.45 2.29
C GLY A 128 -4.50 5.77 2.42
N CYS A 129 -4.16 6.60 3.40
CA CYS A 129 -2.82 6.95 3.79
C CYS A 129 -2.83 7.27 5.29
N ILE A 130 -1.76 6.97 6.01
CA ILE A 130 -1.59 7.39 7.41
C ILE A 130 -0.28 8.11 7.65
N ASP A 131 0.56 8.23 6.62
CA ASP A 131 1.84 8.90 6.74
C ASP A 131 1.93 10.13 5.82
N GLY A 132 2.29 11.26 6.41
CA GLY A 132 2.45 12.51 5.68
C GLY A 132 3.61 12.49 4.68
N SER A 133 4.62 11.63 4.88
CA SER A 133 5.71 11.47 3.92
C SER A 133 5.23 10.93 2.58
N GLU A 134 4.22 10.05 2.57
CA GLU A 134 3.60 9.54 1.35
C GLU A 134 2.84 10.65 0.60
N ILE A 135 2.09 11.49 1.32
CA ILE A 135 1.41 12.65 0.76
C ILE A 135 2.44 13.61 0.16
N PHE A 136 3.51 13.88 0.89
CA PHE A 136 4.61 14.74 0.44
C PHE A 136 5.29 14.20 -0.82
N ALA A 137 5.60 12.90 -0.84
CA ALA A 137 6.23 12.25 -1.99
C ALA A 137 5.33 12.33 -3.23
N ASN A 138 4.03 12.05 -3.10
CA ASN A 138 3.06 12.19 -4.19
C ASN A 138 3.00 13.61 -4.75
N ILE A 139 2.95 14.61 -3.88
CA ILE A 139 2.94 16.02 -4.29
C ILE A 139 4.21 16.38 -5.04
N LEU A 140 5.35 15.91 -4.54
CA LEU A 140 6.67 16.22 -5.13
C LEU A 140 6.83 15.56 -6.50
N VAL A 141 6.44 14.28 -6.63
CA VAL A 141 6.43 13.56 -7.91
C VAL A 141 5.61 14.32 -8.93
N ASN A 142 4.34 14.60 -8.63
CA ASN A 142 3.44 15.29 -9.55
C ASN A 142 3.98 16.65 -10.00
N LYS A 143 4.53 17.45 -9.06
CA LYS A 143 5.11 18.77 -9.39
C LYS A 143 6.35 18.68 -10.26
N VAL A 144 7.21 17.71 -10.00
CA VAL A 144 8.45 17.56 -10.77
C VAL A 144 8.14 17.01 -12.17
N GLU A 145 7.24 16.05 -12.28
CA GLU A 145 6.78 15.52 -13.56
C GLU A 145 6.13 16.61 -14.42
N GLU A 146 5.26 17.44 -13.83
CA GLU A 146 4.61 18.55 -14.52
C GLU A 146 5.60 19.60 -15.05
N LYS A 147 6.65 19.90 -14.26
CA LYS A 147 7.65 20.91 -14.64
C LYS A 147 8.73 20.42 -15.58
N THR A 148 9.17 19.18 -15.43
CA THR A 148 10.37 18.68 -16.11
C THR A 148 10.08 17.58 -17.12
N GLY A 149 8.89 17.01 -17.11
CA GLY A 149 8.53 15.84 -17.94
C GLY A 149 9.34 14.58 -17.61
N ARG A 150 10.03 14.56 -16.47
CA ARG A 150 10.82 13.42 -16.03
C ARG A 150 10.11 12.66 -14.92
N ASN A 151 10.04 11.36 -15.06
CA ASN A 151 9.54 10.49 -14.00
C ASN A 151 10.52 10.48 -12.83
N VAL A 152 10.02 10.79 -11.64
CA VAL A 152 10.78 10.76 -10.40
C VAL A 152 10.29 9.60 -9.55
N SER A 153 11.22 8.82 -9.01
CA SER A 153 10.88 7.69 -8.16
C SER A 153 10.30 8.15 -6.83
N MET A 154 9.04 7.83 -6.57
CA MET A 154 8.38 8.04 -5.27
C MET A 154 9.15 7.35 -4.15
N THR A 155 9.61 6.11 -4.39
CA THR A 155 10.41 5.33 -3.43
C THR A 155 11.71 6.06 -3.06
N GLY A 156 12.39 6.68 -4.03
CA GLY A 156 13.61 7.46 -3.77
C GLY A 156 13.37 8.64 -2.83
N ILE A 157 12.24 9.34 -2.99
CA ILE A 157 11.84 10.45 -2.12
C ILE A 157 11.56 9.94 -0.70
N LEU A 158 10.81 8.84 -0.57
CA LEU A 158 10.50 8.23 0.73
C LEU A 158 11.76 7.75 1.45
N ILE A 159 12.69 7.11 0.74
CA ILE A 159 13.98 6.69 1.33
C ILE A 159 14.77 7.90 1.83
N ALA A 160 14.85 8.99 1.05
CA ALA A 160 15.56 10.20 1.45
C ALA A 160 14.90 10.87 2.68
N PHE A 161 13.56 10.93 2.72
CA PHE A 161 12.81 11.45 3.85
C PHE A 161 13.06 10.64 5.11
N ASN A 162 12.94 9.32 5.03
CA ASN A 162 13.18 8.41 6.16
C ASN A 162 14.63 8.42 6.65
N ALA A 163 15.59 8.54 5.74
CA ALA A 163 17.00 8.70 6.10
C ALA A 163 17.22 9.96 6.97
N LEU A 164 16.58 11.09 6.62
CA LEU A 164 16.65 12.31 7.43
C LEU A 164 16.01 12.11 8.81
N VAL A 165 14.90 11.40 8.90
CA VAL A 165 14.24 11.08 10.17
C VAL A 165 15.17 10.25 11.05
N TYR A 166 15.77 9.17 10.54
CA TYR A 166 16.65 8.31 11.33
C TYR A 166 17.98 8.98 11.70
N ILE A 167 18.55 9.81 10.82
CA ILE A 167 19.72 10.63 11.16
C ILE A 167 19.36 11.59 12.31
N SER A 168 18.21 12.24 12.24
CA SER A 168 17.74 13.11 13.33
C SER A 168 17.53 12.33 14.63
N ALA A 169 16.91 11.15 14.58
CA ALA A 169 16.70 10.29 15.72
C ALA A 169 18.02 9.82 16.35
N PHE A 170 19.02 9.51 15.53
CA PHE A 170 20.36 9.11 16.00
C PHE A 170 21.01 10.16 16.89
N PHE A 171 20.89 11.44 16.52
CA PHE A 171 21.48 12.53 17.31
C PHE A 171 20.61 13.01 18.45
N VAL A 172 19.28 12.92 18.33
CA VAL A 172 18.33 13.51 19.27
C VAL A 172 17.89 12.52 20.34
N ILE A 173 17.69 11.26 19.99
CA ILE A 173 17.22 10.24 20.93
C ILE A 173 18.41 9.37 21.37
N ASN A 174 18.79 8.42 20.55
CA ASN A 174 19.97 7.57 20.68
C ASN A 174 20.20 6.74 19.40
N LYS A 175 21.39 6.14 19.31
CA LYS A 175 21.80 5.33 18.15
C LYS A 175 20.98 4.03 18.04
N ASP A 176 20.64 3.41 19.16
CA ASP A 176 20.01 2.09 19.17
C ASP A 176 18.56 2.20 18.69
N SER A 177 17.81 3.19 19.16
CA SER A 177 16.45 3.49 18.67
C SER A 177 16.42 3.83 17.16
N ALA A 178 17.40 4.58 16.65
CA ALA A 178 17.49 4.88 15.23
C ALA A 178 17.76 3.63 14.38
N MET A 179 18.64 2.74 14.85
CA MET A 179 18.93 1.46 14.18
C MET A 179 17.73 0.51 14.22
N LEU A 180 17.04 0.42 15.36
CA LEU A 180 15.81 -0.37 15.49
C LEU A 180 14.73 0.16 14.56
N GLY A 181 14.53 1.48 14.46
CA GLY A 181 13.59 2.10 13.55
C GLY A 181 13.91 1.80 12.08
N LEU A 182 15.18 1.82 11.68
CA LEU A 182 15.59 1.43 10.34
C LEU A 182 15.21 -0.03 10.04
N LEU A 183 15.40 -0.94 11.01
CA LEU A 183 15.00 -2.34 10.86
C LEU A 183 13.47 -2.48 10.76
N VAL A 184 12.70 -1.73 11.58
CA VAL A 184 11.23 -1.66 11.46
C VAL A 184 10.82 -1.24 10.05
N TYR A 185 11.43 -0.20 9.51
CA TYR A 185 11.18 0.28 8.16
C TYR A 185 11.42 -0.81 7.11
N ILE A 186 12.55 -1.53 7.20
CA ILE A 186 12.87 -2.61 6.27
C ILE A 186 11.81 -3.72 6.35
N VAL A 187 11.48 -4.19 7.58
CA VAL A 187 10.50 -5.26 7.78
C VAL A 187 9.12 -4.85 7.28
N ALA A 188 8.67 -3.64 7.64
CA ALA A 188 7.38 -3.12 7.21
C ALA A 188 7.28 -3.00 5.69
N ASN A 189 8.32 -2.45 5.02
CA ASN A 189 8.30 -2.32 3.55
C ASN A 189 8.29 -3.67 2.83
N VAL A 190 9.06 -4.67 3.30
CA VAL A 190 9.00 -6.03 2.72
C VAL A 190 7.58 -6.59 2.78
N ILE A 191 6.87 -6.35 3.88
CA ILE A 191 5.47 -6.77 4.03
C ILE A 191 4.55 -5.94 3.11
N ILE A 192 4.72 -4.62 3.08
CA ILE A 192 3.93 -3.72 2.23
C ILE A 192 4.07 -4.13 0.77
N ASP A 193 5.28 -4.26 0.26
CA ASP A 193 5.56 -4.64 -1.12
C ASP A 193 4.93 -5.99 -1.45
N HIS A 194 5.11 -6.99 -0.55
CA HIS A 194 4.54 -8.31 -0.77
C HIS A 194 3.01 -8.33 -0.86
N PHE A 195 2.33 -7.53 -0.03
CA PHE A 195 0.88 -7.48 0.00
C PHE A 195 0.30 -6.50 -1.04
N THR A 196 0.98 -5.36 -1.30
CA THR A 196 0.49 -4.33 -2.23
C THR A 196 0.73 -4.75 -3.67
N ASP A 197 1.93 -5.20 -4.03
CA ASP A 197 2.26 -5.64 -5.39
C ASP A 197 1.41 -6.80 -5.88
N ARG A 198 1.07 -7.74 -4.97
CA ARG A 198 0.19 -8.85 -5.35
C ARG A 198 -1.21 -8.42 -5.75
N PHE A 199 -1.71 -7.32 -5.21
CA PHE A 199 -3.10 -6.90 -5.39
C PHE A 199 -3.27 -5.81 -6.45
N GLU A 200 -2.28 -4.96 -6.65
CA GLU A 200 -2.30 -3.89 -7.67
C GLU A 200 -1.73 -4.34 -9.01
N ALA A 201 -0.92 -5.40 -9.01
CA ALA A 201 -0.29 -5.89 -10.22
C ALA A 201 -1.32 -6.22 -11.30
N ILE A 202 -1.19 -5.54 -12.43
CA ILE A 202 -1.92 -5.90 -13.64
C ILE A 202 -1.45 -7.27 -14.11
N LYS A 203 -2.41 -8.16 -14.36
CA LYS A 203 -2.13 -9.50 -14.86
C LYS A 203 -2.38 -9.55 -16.36
N LYS A 204 -1.35 -9.93 -17.10
CA LYS A 204 -1.47 -10.32 -18.50
C LYS A 204 -1.96 -11.75 -18.54
N VAL A 205 -3.18 -11.94 -19.03
CA VAL A 205 -3.77 -13.25 -19.24
C VAL A 205 -3.64 -13.58 -20.72
N THR A 206 -2.94 -14.65 -21.00
CA THR A 206 -2.82 -15.19 -22.36
C THR A 206 -3.65 -16.45 -22.44
N ILE A 207 -4.61 -16.49 -23.36
CA ILE A 207 -5.57 -17.57 -23.55
C ILE A 207 -5.36 -18.13 -24.96
N ILE A 208 -5.06 -19.44 -25.05
CA ILE A 208 -4.94 -20.14 -26.32
C ILE A 208 -6.18 -21.00 -26.46
N THR A 209 -6.95 -20.80 -27.53
CA THR A 209 -8.23 -21.45 -27.78
C THR A 209 -8.50 -21.61 -29.28
N GLN A 210 -9.38 -22.56 -29.61
CA GLN A 210 -9.91 -22.72 -30.96
C GLN A 210 -11.24 -21.99 -31.15
N THR A 211 -11.87 -21.54 -30.08
CA THR A 211 -13.17 -20.83 -30.08
C THR A 211 -13.06 -19.48 -29.40
N PRO A 212 -12.44 -18.48 -30.05
CA PRO A 212 -12.15 -17.18 -29.44
C PRO A 212 -13.38 -16.26 -29.27
N GLU A 213 -14.38 -16.34 -30.18
CA GLU A 213 -15.50 -15.42 -30.24
C GLU A 213 -16.34 -15.38 -28.93
N PRO A 214 -16.77 -16.53 -28.35
CA PRO A 214 -17.53 -16.56 -27.11
C PRO A 214 -16.73 -15.96 -25.94
N ILE A 215 -15.42 -16.23 -25.90
CA ILE A 215 -14.53 -15.76 -24.84
C ILE A 215 -14.37 -14.24 -24.92
N VAL A 216 -14.12 -13.69 -26.12
CA VAL A 216 -14.00 -12.24 -26.34
C VAL A 216 -15.30 -11.52 -25.97
N ALA A 217 -16.46 -12.05 -26.40
CA ALA A 217 -17.76 -11.48 -26.08
C ALA A 217 -18.00 -11.45 -24.55
N SER A 218 -17.68 -12.53 -23.85
CA SER A 218 -17.83 -12.64 -22.42
C SER A 218 -16.88 -11.70 -21.65
N ILE A 219 -15.62 -11.59 -22.08
CA ILE A 219 -14.65 -10.67 -21.48
C ILE A 219 -15.10 -9.23 -21.65
N LYS A 220 -15.59 -8.85 -22.81
CA LYS A 220 -16.11 -7.50 -23.05
C LYS A 220 -17.36 -7.21 -22.21
N HIS A 221 -18.28 -8.16 -22.12
CA HIS A 221 -19.55 -7.98 -21.40
C HIS A 221 -19.36 -7.95 -19.87
N GLU A 222 -18.58 -8.89 -19.32
CA GLU A 222 -18.46 -9.05 -17.87
C GLU A 222 -17.41 -8.16 -17.22
N PHE A 223 -16.33 -7.87 -17.94
CA PHE A 223 -15.16 -7.14 -17.40
C PHE A 223 -14.98 -5.75 -18.03
N ASN A 224 -15.71 -5.45 -19.10
CA ASN A 224 -15.53 -4.21 -19.90
C ASN A 224 -14.07 -4.01 -20.33
N LYS A 225 -13.41 -5.11 -20.71
CA LYS A 225 -12.02 -5.13 -21.16
C LYS A 225 -11.95 -5.53 -22.61
N THR A 226 -10.85 -5.14 -23.26
CA THR A 226 -10.51 -5.54 -24.63
C THR A 226 -9.44 -6.61 -24.63
N CYS A 227 -9.44 -7.45 -25.66
CA CYS A 227 -8.41 -8.46 -25.88
C CYS A 227 -7.73 -8.22 -27.20
N THR A 228 -6.43 -8.45 -27.27
CA THR A 228 -5.70 -8.55 -28.54
C THR A 228 -5.78 -9.98 -29.03
N LEU A 229 -6.23 -10.16 -30.26
CA LEU A 229 -6.32 -11.46 -30.92
C LEU A 229 -5.12 -11.64 -31.85
N ILE A 230 -4.44 -12.76 -31.73
CA ILE A 230 -3.28 -13.14 -32.56
C ILE A 230 -3.52 -14.53 -33.11
N ASP A 231 -3.31 -14.72 -34.39
CA ASP A 231 -3.32 -16.03 -35.03
C ASP A 231 -2.09 -16.82 -34.59
N SER A 232 -2.30 -18.03 -34.13
CA SER A 232 -1.23 -18.89 -33.63
C SER A 232 -1.40 -20.33 -34.15
N TYR A 233 -0.28 -21.03 -34.30
CA TYR A 233 -0.27 -22.39 -34.77
C TYR A 233 0.43 -23.29 -33.75
N GLY A 234 -0.29 -24.24 -33.23
CA GLY A 234 0.25 -25.26 -32.32
C GLY A 234 0.82 -26.44 -33.11
N ALA A 235 2.03 -26.86 -32.79
CA ALA A 235 2.70 -27.93 -33.50
C ALA A 235 1.91 -29.26 -33.51
N ILE A 236 1.07 -29.49 -32.48
CA ILE A 236 0.22 -30.69 -32.35
C ILE A 236 -1.26 -30.34 -32.52
N ALA A 237 -1.70 -29.19 -31.97
CA ALA A 237 -3.09 -28.80 -31.92
C ALA A 237 -3.59 -28.06 -33.21
N GLY A 238 -2.68 -27.71 -34.13
CA GLY A 238 -3.03 -27.03 -35.38
C GLY A 238 -3.34 -25.55 -35.19
N GLU A 239 -4.29 -25.03 -35.95
CA GLU A 239 -4.71 -23.61 -35.88
C GLU A 239 -5.37 -23.31 -34.54
N ASN A 240 -4.88 -22.24 -33.90
CA ASN A 240 -5.40 -21.70 -32.65
C ASN A 240 -5.43 -20.19 -32.72
N LYS A 241 -6.16 -19.58 -31.82
CA LYS A 241 -6.15 -18.12 -31.58
C LYS A 241 -5.60 -17.85 -30.19
N THR A 242 -4.69 -16.89 -30.09
CA THR A 242 -4.14 -16.42 -28.82
C THR A 242 -4.77 -15.10 -28.48
N LEU A 243 -5.47 -15.05 -27.34
CA LEU A 243 -6.06 -13.83 -26.80
C LEU A 243 -5.13 -13.31 -25.69
N ILE A 244 -4.81 -12.03 -25.74
CA ILE A 244 -4.04 -11.34 -24.70
C ILE A 244 -4.95 -10.29 -24.08
N CYS A 245 -5.18 -10.40 -22.77
CA CYS A 245 -6.01 -9.47 -22.00
C CYS A 245 -5.23 -8.99 -20.78
N TYR A 246 -5.52 -7.76 -20.36
CA TYR A 246 -4.95 -7.16 -19.15
C TYR A 246 -6.05 -6.94 -18.13
N ILE A 247 -5.90 -7.52 -16.94
CA ILE A 247 -6.90 -7.48 -15.87
C ILE A 247 -6.25 -7.24 -14.51
N THR A 248 -7.04 -6.88 -13.53
CA THR A 248 -6.59 -6.82 -12.14
C THR A 248 -6.55 -8.20 -11.50
N TYR A 249 -5.78 -8.36 -10.44
CA TYR A 249 -5.71 -9.60 -9.68
C TYR A 249 -7.09 -10.10 -9.21
N PHE A 250 -7.98 -9.19 -8.80
CA PHE A 250 -9.32 -9.54 -8.31
C PHE A 250 -10.25 -10.08 -9.39
N GLU A 251 -10.03 -9.67 -10.64
CA GLU A 251 -10.83 -10.13 -11.78
C GLU A 251 -10.36 -11.51 -12.28
N LEU A 252 -9.14 -11.92 -11.91
CA LEU A 252 -8.49 -13.11 -12.45
C LEU A 252 -9.28 -14.41 -12.16
N GLN A 253 -9.76 -14.59 -10.94
CA GLN A 253 -10.48 -15.82 -10.58
C GLN A 253 -11.80 -15.91 -11.33
N LYS A 254 -12.57 -14.82 -11.37
CA LYS A 254 -13.83 -14.76 -12.13
C LYS A 254 -13.58 -14.99 -13.62
N MET A 255 -12.51 -14.39 -14.18
CA MET A 255 -12.16 -14.57 -15.60
C MET A 255 -11.80 -16.04 -15.90
N ARG A 256 -11.05 -16.72 -15.03
CA ARG A 256 -10.76 -18.16 -15.18
C ARG A 256 -12.04 -19.01 -15.24
N GLU A 257 -13.00 -18.72 -14.37
CA GLU A 257 -14.29 -19.44 -14.35
C GLU A 257 -15.09 -19.20 -15.62
N VAL A 258 -15.15 -17.97 -16.11
CA VAL A 258 -15.84 -17.60 -17.33
C VAL A 258 -15.23 -18.32 -18.54
N ILE A 259 -13.88 -18.25 -18.69
CA ILE A 259 -13.18 -18.91 -19.78
C ILE A 259 -13.41 -20.43 -19.74
N LYS A 260 -13.25 -21.06 -18.57
CA LYS A 260 -13.44 -22.51 -18.41
C LYS A 260 -14.86 -22.98 -18.66
N LYS A 261 -15.88 -22.13 -18.48
CA LYS A 261 -17.26 -22.42 -18.86
C LYS A 261 -17.47 -22.38 -20.38
N MET A 262 -16.74 -21.50 -21.09
CA MET A 262 -16.86 -21.36 -22.54
C MET A 262 -16.02 -22.39 -23.30
N ASP A 263 -14.79 -22.62 -22.83
CA ASP A 263 -13.88 -23.59 -23.41
C ASP A 263 -13.07 -24.31 -22.32
N THR A 264 -13.44 -25.57 -22.04
CA THR A 264 -12.76 -26.39 -21.03
C THR A 264 -11.33 -26.77 -21.43
N LYS A 265 -11.02 -26.72 -22.73
CA LYS A 265 -9.71 -27.04 -23.30
C LYS A 265 -8.80 -25.83 -23.42
N ALA A 266 -9.33 -24.61 -23.21
CA ALA A 266 -8.54 -23.39 -23.29
C ALA A 266 -7.32 -23.46 -22.38
N PHE A 267 -6.15 -23.16 -22.93
CA PHE A 267 -4.91 -23.04 -22.16
C PHE A 267 -4.72 -21.61 -21.71
N ILE A 268 -4.61 -21.41 -20.39
CA ILE A 268 -4.55 -20.07 -19.79
C ILE A 268 -3.23 -19.94 -19.07
N THR A 269 -2.43 -18.94 -19.46
CA THR A 269 -1.24 -18.52 -18.72
C THR A 269 -1.43 -17.12 -18.15
N VAL A 270 -0.84 -16.87 -16.99
CA VAL A 270 -0.93 -15.58 -16.31
C VAL A 270 0.46 -15.13 -15.93
N SER A 271 0.82 -13.94 -16.33
CA SER A 271 2.06 -13.26 -15.93
C SER A 271 1.75 -11.92 -15.28
N THR A 272 2.60 -11.49 -14.39
CA THR A 272 2.54 -10.14 -13.81
C THR A 272 3.12 -9.14 -14.80
N VAL A 273 2.56 -7.95 -14.87
CA VAL A 273 3.05 -6.85 -15.71
C VAL A 273 3.53 -5.77 -14.76
N ASP A 274 4.79 -5.39 -14.89
CA ASP A 274 5.41 -4.41 -14.01
C ASP A 274 4.96 -2.99 -14.38
N GLU A 275 4.76 -2.70 -15.67
CA GLU A 275 4.36 -1.37 -16.13
C GLU A 275 3.55 -1.43 -17.43
N ILE A 276 2.58 -0.55 -17.59
CA ILE A 276 1.86 -0.29 -18.84
C ILE A 276 2.01 1.19 -19.20
N ILE A 277 2.76 1.47 -20.23
CA ILE A 277 2.86 2.82 -20.82
C ILE A 277 1.79 2.96 -21.91
N LYS A 278 0.98 4.01 -21.83
CA LYS A 278 -0.08 4.32 -22.83
C LYS A 278 0.37 5.40 -23.76
#